data_3b2f31504fb6e4eda0e9c8236b3b4e31
#
_entry.id   3b2f31504fb6e4eda0e9c8236b3b4e31
#
_cell.length_a   1.000
_cell.length_b   1.000
_cell.length_c   1.000
_cell.angle_alpha   90.00
_cell.angle_beta   90.00
_cell.angle_gamma   90.00
#
_symmetry.space_group_name_H-M   'P 1'
#
loop_
_entity.id
_entity.type
_entity.pdbx_description
1 polymer ?
#
loop_
_entity_poly.entity_id
_entity_poly.type
_entity_poly.pdbx_seq_one_letter_code
_entity_poly.pdbx_strand_id
1 'polypeptide(L)'
;MSEELFTFSKNIPIKKPHDVIVTGGGVAGVAAAVSAARHGASVLLIEKSNILGGLATLGLVNLFVPMCNGRGKQIIFGLAEKWLRESIKYGYDNLHKEWRDGEPAEYTEKRYRTVFSPYIFALQLTEAVSNAGIDILFDCNAVYPDMEGTHCRGVICDSKSGLEYYGCRVLIDTTGDADMLRRAGVPTVAGKNYFTYCGKKITLESCKKAAETGNIRNAFMPVKGGSINLYGDGQPPEMPRWSGLTVEEVTDYLIRNQRAMLDGVRGDERRSRDIAMIPMMPNFRTTCHLDGDYTFRFEDCYRHFDDSVCAINSFDHRDHLFEVPYRTLVRTGYDNMITAGRSASADGFGWDILRVIPPAILTGQAAGEAAGISLRSGAPIYAVDVPTLQSRLEEANVMIHFPDSYLPEDKTVCLRRREADPLHI
;
A
#
# COMPACT_ATOMS: atom_id res chain seq x y z
N MET A 1 34.66 -16.20 2.48
CA MET A 1 34.23 -17.49 3.07
C MET A 1 33.15 -18.01 2.15
N SER A 2 33.27 -19.26 1.63
CA SER A 2 32.20 -19.91 0.86
C SER A 2 31.02 -20.11 1.81
N GLU A 3 29.84 -19.68 1.42
CA GLU A 3 28.61 -19.97 2.17
C GLU A 3 28.43 -21.49 2.25
N GLU A 4 28.27 -21.99 3.48
CA GLU A 4 27.98 -23.41 3.71
C GLU A 4 26.51 -23.66 3.41
N LEU A 5 26.21 -24.50 2.43
CA LEU A 5 24.85 -24.71 1.93
C LEU A 5 24.26 -26.01 2.55
N PHE A 6 23.04 -25.91 3.09
CA PHE A 6 22.22 -27.03 3.51
C PHE A 6 21.16 -27.34 2.45
N THR A 7 21.13 -28.58 1.97
CA THR A 7 20.12 -29.02 0.99
C THR A 7 18.97 -29.72 1.71
N PHE A 8 17.74 -29.25 1.48
CA PHE A 8 16.51 -29.85 2.01
C PHE A 8 15.58 -30.26 0.86
N SER A 9 15.04 -31.46 0.93
CA SER A 9 14.07 -31.99 -0.04
C SER A 9 12.89 -32.60 0.69
N LYS A 10 11.67 -32.20 0.32
CA LYS A 10 10.41 -32.70 0.88
C LYS A 10 9.31 -32.68 -0.17
N ASN A 11 8.53 -33.77 -0.22
CA ASN A 11 7.27 -33.76 -0.97
C ASN A 11 6.23 -32.94 -0.20
N ILE A 12 5.61 -31.99 -0.88
CA ILE A 12 4.59 -31.11 -0.31
C ILE A 12 3.25 -31.33 -1.01
N PRO A 13 2.11 -31.21 -0.30
CA PRO A 13 0.78 -31.34 -0.89
C PRO A 13 0.51 -30.26 -1.95
N ILE A 14 -0.04 -30.68 -3.09
CA ILE A 14 -0.59 -29.78 -4.09
C ILE A 14 -2.06 -29.49 -3.73
N LYS A 15 -2.41 -28.24 -3.62
CA LYS A 15 -3.75 -27.75 -3.30
C LYS A 15 -4.52 -27.35 -4.55
N LYS A 16 -5.79 -27.04 -4.39
CA LYS A 16 -6.62 -26.53 -5.47
C LYS A 16 -5.96 -25.32 -6.13
N PRO A 17 -5.77 -25.33 -7.46
CA PRO A 17 -5.22 -24.17 -8.17
C PRO A 17 -6.26 -23.04 -8.26
N HIS A 18 -5.76 -21.81 -8.49
CA HIS A 18 -6.57 -20.62 -8.73
C HIS A 18 -6.13 -19.93 -10.02
N ASP A 19 -7.01 -19.18 -10.64
CA ASP A 19 -6.62 -18.36 -11.80
C ASP A 19 -5.63 -17.27 -11.38
N VAL A 20 -5.89 -16.63 -10.24
CA VAL A 20 -5.05 -15.56 -9.71
C VAL A 20 -4.65 -15.87 -8.27
N ILE A 21 -3.36 -15.78 -7.98
CA ILE A 21 -2.86 -15.71 -6.61
C ILE A 21 -2.39 -14.28 -6.34
N VAL A 22 -2.87 -13.69 -5.24
CA VAL A 22 -2.43 -12.41 -4.71
C VAL A 22 -1.64 -12.65 -3.44
N THR A 23 -0.38 -12.27 -3.40
CA THR A 23 0.48 -12.39 -2.22
C THR A 23 0.59 -11.07 -1.47
N GLY A 24 0.13 -11.07 -0.20
CA GLY A 24 0.05 -9.90 0.66
C GLY A 24 -1.34 -9.25 0.68
N GLY A 25 -2.02 -9.35 1.81
CA GLY A 25 -3.35 -8.79 2.06
C GLY A 25 -3.36 -7.32 2.51
N GLY A 26 -2.36 -6.52 2.10
CA GLY A 26 -2.37 -5.06 2.24
C GLY A 26 -3.48 -4.42 1.41
N VAL A 27 -3.67 -3.10 1.53
CA VAL A 27 -4.75 -2.40 0.78
C VAL A 27 -4.64 -2.59 -0.73
N ALA A 28 -3.43 -2.67 -1.29
CA ALA A 28 -3.20 -2.97 -2.69
C ALA A 28 -3.64 -4.40 -3.06
N GLY A 29 -3.29 -5.38 -2.21
CA GLY A 29 -3.64 -6.79 -2.45
C GLY A 29 -5.13 -7.05 -2.36
N VAL A 30 -5.80 -6.45 -1.38
CA VAL A 30 -7.27 -6.53 -1.30
C VAL A 30 -7.90 -5.91 -2.54
N ALA A 31 -7.40 -4.76 -3.03
CA ALA A 31 -7.89 -4.14 -4.26
C ALA A 31 -7.68 -5.03 -5.48
N ALA A 32 -6.49 -5.62 -5.61
CA ALA A 32 -6.16 -6.53 -6.70
C ALA A 32 -7.05 -7.77 -6.68
N ALA A 33 -7.23 -8.39 -5.52
CA ALA A 33 -8.06 -9.58 -5.37
C ALA A 33 -9.53 -9.31 -5.72
N VAL A 34 -10.11 -8.21 -5.18
CA VAL A 34 -11.50 -7.82 -5.46
C VAL A 34 -11.71 -7.49 -6.94
N SER A 35 -10.75 -6.81 -7.58
CA SER A 35 -10.84 -6.47 -9.00
C SER A 35 -10.70 -7.70 -9.89
N ALA A 36 -9.77 -8.61 -9.61
CA ALA A 36 -9.64 -9.86 -10.34
C ALA A 36 -10.90 -10.74 -10.23
N ALA A 37 -11.48 -10.85 -9.04
CA ALA A 37 -12.70 -11.62 -8.80
C ALA A 37 -13.92 -11.09 -9.57
N ARG A 38 -14.03 -9.78 -9.81
CA ARG A 38 -15.11 -9.16 -10.61
C ARG A 38 -15.14 -9.67 -12.07
N HIS A 39 -14.03 -10.19 -12.57
CA HIS A 39 -13.92 -10.80 -13.89
C HIS A 39 -14.26 -12.29 -13.92
N GLY A 40 -14.76 -12.85 -12.81
CA GLY A 40 -15.08 -14.27 -12.68
C GLY A 40 -13.87 -15.17 -12.48
N ALA A 41 -12.68 -14.61 -12.23
CA ALA A 41 -11.49 -15.37 -11.89
C ALA A 41 -11.63 -16.02 -10.51
N SER A 42 -11.15 -17.25 -10.36
CA SER A 42 -10.92 -17.85 -9.04
C SER A 42 -9.68 -17.20 -8.42
N VAL A 43 -9.83 -16.59 -7.25
CA VAL A 43 -8.75 -15.81 -6.60
C VAL A 43 -8.41 -16.40 -5.25
N LEU A 44 -7.11 -16.53 -4.98
CA LEU A 44 -6.56 -16.85 -3.67
C LEU A 44 -5.75 -15.64 -3.16
N LEU A 45 -6.15 -15.11 -2.00
CA LEU A 45 -5.39 -14.07 -1.29
C LEU A 45 -4.61 -14.71 -0.13
N ILE A 46 -3.30 -14.55 -0.14
CA ILE A 46 -2.39 -15.09 0.89
C ILE A 46 -1.87 -13.95 1.75
N GLU A 47 -2.15 -14.01 3.06
CA GLU A 47 -1.71 -13.00 4.03
C GLU A 47 -0.98 -13.66 5.22
N LYS A 48 0.22 -13.16 5.51
CA LYS A 48 1.08 -13.68 6.60
C LYS A 48 0.60 -13.32 8.01
N SER A 49 -0.28 -12.34 8.11
CA SER A 49 -0.89 -11.93 9.38
C SER A 49 -2.30 -12.52 9.52
N ASN A 50 -2.99 -12.15 10.59
CA ASN A 50 -4.36 -12.59 10.88
C ASN A 50 -5.42 -11.54 10.57
N ILE A 51 -5.04 -10.41 9.97
CA ILE A 51 -5.97 -9.35 9.52
C ILE A 51 -5.46 -8.70 8.22
N LEU A 52 -6.39 -8.15 7.44
CA LEU A 52 -6.09 -7.44 6.19
C LEU A 52 -5.75 -5.96 6.41
N GLY A 53 -5.18 -5.33 5.38
CA GLY A 53 -4.91 -3.90 5.30
C GLY A 53 -3.43 -3.51 5.45
N GLY A 54 -2.57 -4.43 5.93
CA GLY A 54 -1.13 -4.21 6.03
C GLY A 54 -0.77 -2.94 6.83
N LEU A 55 0.02 -2.02 6.25
CA LEU A 55 0.44 -0.79 6.93
C LEU A 55 -0.75 0.09 7.38
N ALA A 56 -1.86 0.08 6.67
CA ALA A 56 -3.05 0.87 7.02
C ALA A 56 -3.70 0.39 8.34
N THR A 57 -3.54 -0.88 8.68
CA THR A 57 -4.14 -1.54 9.84
C THR A 57 -3.09 -1.97 10.85
N LEU A 58 -2.31 -3.01 10.56
CA LEU A 58 -1.24 -3.52 11.43
C LEU A 58 -0.11 -2.52 11.65
N GLY A 59 0.21 -1.72 10.63
CA GLY A 59 1.25 -0.69 10.72
C GLY A 59 0.76 0.62 11.35
N LEU A 60 -0.53 0.74 11.68
CA LEU A 60 -1.18 1.93 12.26
C LEU A 60 -1.01 3.22 11.44
N VAL A 61 -0.76 3.10 10.14
CA VAL A 61 -0.73 4.23 9.19
C VAL A 61 -2.19 4.50 8.78
N ASN A 62 -3.00 4.92 9.75
CA ASN A 62 -4.45 5.02 9.62
C ASN A 62 -4.89 6.42 9.14
N LEU A 63 -4.38 6.82 7.98
CA LEU A 63 -4.69 8.09 7.34
C LEU A 63 -4.85 7.89 5.84
N PHE A 64 -6.07 8.11 5.31
CA PHE A 64 -6.23 8.40 3.89
C PHE A 64 -5.69 9.81 3.64
N VAL A 65 -4.55 9.86 2.97
CA VAL A 65 -3.95 11.14 2.54
C VAL A 65 -4.86 11.83 1.52
N PRO A 66 -4.67 13.13 1.24
CA PRO A 66 -5.55 13.86 0.33
C PRO A 66 -5.75 13.17 -1.01
N MET A 67 -7.02 13.10 -1.45
CA MET A 67 -7.45 12.54 -2.73
C MET A 67 -7.97 13.63 -3.68
N CYS A 68 -7.58 14.89 -3.44
CA CYS A 68 -8.00 16.05 -4.20
C CYS A 68 -6.79 16.93 -4.52
N ASN A 69 -6.93 17.78 -5.55
CA ASN A 69 -5.89 18.73 -5.95
C ASN A 69 -5.60 19.84 -4.91
N GLY A 70 -6.36 19.90 -3.81
CA GLY A 70 -6.24 20.94 -2.78
C GLY A 70 -6.96 22.25 -3.12
N ARG A 71 -7.81 22.24 -4.17
CA ARG A 71 -8.64 23.37 -4.61
C ARG A 71 -10.09 22.96 -4.88
N GLY A 72 -10.55 21.91 -4.19
CA GLY A 72 -11.94 21.46 -4.27
C GLY A 72 -12.23 20.47 -5.39
N LYS A 73 -11.23 20.03 -6.18
CA LYS A 73 -11.43 19.01 -7.22
C LYS A 73 -10.88 17.66 -6.77
N GLN A 74 -11.73 16.64 -6.81
CA GLN A 74 -11.34 15.27 -6.53
C GLN A 74 -10.53 14.71 -7.70
N ILE A 75 -9.49 13.94 -7.42
CA ILE A 75 -8.62 13.29 -8.40
C ILE A 75 -8.68 11.78 -8.25
N ILE A 76 -8.68 11.30 -7.03
CA ILE A 76 -8.64 9.86 -6.71
C ILE A 76 -10.06 9.37 -6.42
N PHE A 77 -10.52 8.40 -7.19
CA PHE A 77 -11.84 7.78 -7.15
C PHE A 77 -11.73 6.25 -7.00
N GLY A 78 -12.67 5.50 -7.57
CA GLY A 78 -12.64 4.05 -7.65
C GLY A 78 -12.70 3.37 -6.28
N LEU A 79 -11.96 2.25 -6.15
CA LEU A 79 -11.88 1.53 -4.87
C LEU A 79 -11.23 2.37 -3.77
N ALA A 80 -10.37 3.33 -4.09
CA ALA A 80 -9.74 4.19 -3.09
C ALA A 80 -10.76 5.06 -2.38
N GLU A 81 -11.67 5.71 -3.11
CA GLU A 81 -12.76 6.48 -2.51
C GLU A 81 -13.75 5.58 -1.77
N LYS A 82 -14.16 4.48 -2.39
CA LYS A 82 -15.06 3.51 -1.75
C LYS A 82 -14.51 3.09 -0.38
N TRP A 83 -13.25 2.74 -0.28
CA TRP A 83 -12.68 2.28 0.98
C TRP A 83 -12.38 3.40 1.96
N LEU A 84 -12.11 4.61 1.50
CA LEU A 84 -12.12 5.77 2.40
C LEU A 84 -13.49 5.90 3.08
N ARG A 85 -14.59 5.87 2.30
CA ARG A 85 -15.96 5.96 2.84
C ARG A 85 -16.28 4.79 3.78
N GLU A 86 -15.96 3.57 3.39
CA GLU A 86 -16.17 2.39 4.24
C GLU A 86 -15.33 2.48 5.53
N SER A 87 -14.06 2.92 5.49
CA SER A 87 -13.17 2.98 6.66
C SER A 87 -13.68 3.86 7.80
N ILE A 88 -14.56 4.84 7.48
CA ILE A 88 -15.15 5.77 8.46
C ILE A 88 -16.62 5.49 8.76
N LYS A 89 -17.21 4.48 8.13
CA LYS A 89 -18.65 4.18 8.25
C LYS A 89 -19.05 3.76 9.67
N TYR A 90 -18.21 2.99 10.34
CA TYR A 90 -18.45 2.45 11.68
C TYR A 90 -17.43 2.93 12.74
N GLY A 91 -16.45 3.72 12.32
CA GLY A 91 -15.37 4.22 13.18
C GLY A 91 -15.32 5.74 13.21
N TYR A 92 -14.34 6.23 13.96
CA TYR A 92 -14.08 7.68 14.02
C TYR A 92 -13.45 8.20 12.73
N ASP A 93 -13.63 9.48 12.46
CA ASP A 93 -13.05 10.21 11.35
C ASP A 93 -12.65 11.66 11.74
N ASN A 94 -12.02 12.35 10.80
CA ASN A 94 -11.85 13.80 10.79
C ASN A 94 -12.04 14.38 9.37
N LEU A 95 -12.92 13.75 8.59
CA LEU A 95 -13.27 14.23 7.27
C LEU A 95 -13.91 15.63 7.37
N HIS A 96 -13.41 16.56 6.58
CA HIS A 96 -13.98 17.89 6.50
C HIS A 96 -15.42 17.84 5.99
N LYS A 97 -16.27 18.72 6.53
CA LYS A 97 -17.71 18.78 6.19
C LYS A 97 -17.96 19.01 4.70
N GLU A 98 -17.07 19.76 4.05
CA GLU A 98 -17.15 20.10 2.61
C GLU A 98 -17.06 18.85 1.71
N TRP A 99 -16.48 17.76 2.23
CA TRP A 99 -16.28 16.50 1.50
C TRP A 99 -17.22 15.37 1.93
N ARG A 100 -18.17 15.65 2.84
CA ARG A 100 -19.08 14.62 3.37
C ARG A 100 -19.99 14.04 2.29
N ASP A 101 -20.49 14.91 1.41
CA ASP A 101 -21.47 14.55 0.38
C ASP A 101 -20.84 14.38 -1.02
N GLY A 102 -19.52 14.25 -1.11
CA GLY A 102 -18.77 14.13 -2.36
C GLY A 102 -17.94 15.36 -2.67
N GLU A 103 -17.63 15.60 -3.94
CA GLU A 103 -16.90 16.77 -4.40
C GLU A 103 -17.70 18.05 -4.09
N PRO A 104 -17.08 19.07 -3.45
CA PRO A 104 -17.73 20.33 -3.15
C PRO A 104 -18.16 21.08 -4.43
N ALA A 105 -19.36 21.66 -4.40
CA ALA A 105 -19.85 22.50 -5.51
C ALA A 105 -19.04 23.78 -5.67
N GLU A 106 -18.49 24.30 -4.57
CA GLU A 106 -17.70 25.54 -4.52
C GLU A 106 -16.23 25.25 -4.25
N TYR A 107 -15.37 26.20 -4.58
CA TYR A 107 -13.97 26.19 -4.25
C TYR A 107 -13.74 25.99 -2.75
N THR A 108 -12.82 25.08 -2.40
CA THR A 108 -12.37 24.91 -1.01
C THR A 108 -10.89 24.55 -0.95
N GLU A 109 -10.20 25.09 0.03
CA GLU A 109 -8.84 24.68 0.38
C GLU A 109 -8.80 23.46 1.32
N LYS A 110 -9.96 23.01 1.83
CA LYS A 110 -10.05 21.84 2.67
C LYS A 110 -9.72 20.58 1.88
N ARG A 111 -8.77 19.81 2.38
CA ARG A 111 -8.28 18.61 1.69
C ARG A 111 -9.25 17.44 1.93
N TYR A 112 -9.49 16.64 0.87
CA TYR A 112 -10.25 15.40 0.96
C TYR A 112 -9.39 14.30 1.58
N ARG A 113 -9.31 14.26 2.89
CA ARG A 113 -8.53 13.30 3.67
C ARG A 113 -9.25 12.95 4.97
N THR A 114 -8.95 11.79 5.54
CA THR A 114 -9.48 11.40 6.84
C THR A 114 -8.60 10.39 7.55
N VAL A 115 -8.60 10.43 8.87
CA VAL A 115 -8.15 9.31 9.69
C VAL A 115 -9.29 8.32 9.89
N PHE A 116 -8.97 7.09 10.25
CA PHE A 116 -9.94 6.03 10.47
C PHE A 116 -9.50 5.09 11.60
N SER A 117 -10.42 4.26 12.08
CA SER A 117 -10.11 3.17 13.02
C SER A 117 -9.45 2.02 12.28
N PRO A 118 -8.18 1.68 12.55
CA PRO A 118 -7.45 0.68 11.78
C PRO A 118 -8.09 -0.71 11.87
N TYR A 119 -8.56 -1.11 13.03
CA TYR A 119 -9.12 -2.45 13.21
C TYR A 119 -10.54 -2.59 12.67
N ILE A 120 -11.37 -1.54 12.76
CA ILE A 120 -12.68 -1.54 12.08
C ILE A 120 -12.48 -1.65 10.58
N PHE A 121 -11.51 -0.91 10.02
CA PHE A 121 -11.20 -1.00 8.59
C PHE A 121 -10.70 -2.40 8.20
N ALA A 122 -9.86 -3.05 9.02
CA ALA A 122 -9.42 -4.42 8.78
C ALA A 122 -10.60 -5.40 8.67
N LEU A 123 -11.60 -5.30 9.57
CA LEU A 123 -12.79 -6.13 9.54
C LEU A 123 -13.62 -5.89 8.27
N GLN A 124 -13.74 -4.64 7.84
CA GLN A 124 -14.46 -4.29 6.60
C GLN A 124 -13.74 -4.82 5.35
N LEU A 125 -12.40 -4.81 5.32
CA LEU A 125 -11.63 -5.40 4.23
C LEU A 125 -11.86 -6.92 4.17
N THR A 126 -11.91 -7.61 5.32
CA THR A 126 -12.22 -9.04 5.40
C THR A 126 -13.63 -9.32 4.87
N GLU A 127 -14.61 -8.52 5.26
CA GLU A 127 -15.97 -8.62 4.75
C GLU A 127 -16.02 -8.42 3.22
N ALA A 128 -15.31 -7.40 2.71
CA ALA A 128 -15.26 -7.12 1.28
C ALA A 128 -14.67 -8.28 0.46
N VAL A 129 -13.61 -8.92 0.95
CA VAL A 129 -12.99 -10.08 0.30
C VAL A 129 -13.90 -11.30 0.37
N SER A 130 -14.51 -11.57 1.52
CA SER A 130 -15.46 -12.68 1.70
C SER A 130 -16.69 -12.53 0.79
N ASN A 131 -17.25 -11.33 0.71
CA ASN A 131 -18.41 -11.04 -0.14
C ASN A 131 -18.11 -11.14 -1.65
N ALA A 132 -16.83 -10.98 -2.03
CA ALA A 132 -16.36 -11.17 -3.39
C ALA A 132 -16.11 -12.65 -3.75
N GLY A 133 -16.28 -13.58 -2.81
CA GLY A 133 -16.08 -15.02 -3.04
C GLY A 133 -14.61 -15.40 -3.22
N ILE A 134 -13.69 -14.65 -2.63
CA ILE A 134 -12.25 -14.85 -2.71
C ILE A 134 -11.82 -15.82 -1.60
N ASP A 135 -11.04 -16.85 -1.96
CA ASP A 135 -10.40 -17.72 -0.98
C ASP A 135 -9.29 -16.96 -0.25
N ILE A 136 -9.24 -17.02 1.08
CA ILE A 136 -8.24 -16.33 1.91
C ILE A 136 -7.46 -17.36 2.72
N LEU A 137 -6.14 -17.18 2.79
CA LEU A 137 -5.27 -17.85 3.74
C LEU A 137 -4.65 -16.81 4.67
N PHE A 138 -5.07 -16.81 5.93
CA PHE A 138 -4.42 -16.07 7.00
C PHE A 138 -3.34 -16.90 7.68
N ASP A 139 -2.40 -16.22 8.35
CA ASP A 139 -1.26 -16.87 9.02
C ASP A 139 -0.52 -17.82 8.08
N CYS A 140 -0.38 -17.36 6.83
CA CYS A 140 0.18 -18.12 5.73
C CYS A 140 1.20 -17.27 4.97
N ASN A 141 2.44 -17.69 4.97
CA ASN A 141 3.52 -16.98 4.32
C ASN A 141 3.79 -17.56 2.92
N ALA A 142 3.70 -16.73 1.89
CA ALA A 142 4.17 -17.06 0.56
C ALA A 142 5.71 -17.11 0.56
N VAL A 143 6.29 -18.30 0.37
CA VAL A 143 7.73 -18.54 0.55
C VAL A 143 8.48 -18.41 -0.76
N TYR A 144 8.08 -19.16 -1.78
CA TYR A 144 8.75 -19.16 -3.08
C TYR A 144 7.75 -19.26 -4.23
N PRO A 145 7.95 -18.50 -5.31
CA PRO A 145 7.29 -18.73 -6.59
C PRO A 145 7.94 -19.95 -7.28
N ASP A 146 7.12 -20.80 -7.88
CA ASP A 146 7.56 -21.91 -8.72
C ASP A 146 7.69 -21.42 -10.16
N MET A 147 8.92 -21.23 -10.62
CA MET A 147 9.23 -20.62 -11.91
C MET A 147 9.60 -21.67 -12.97
N GLU A 148 8.96 -21.57 -14.14
CA GLU A 148 9.39 -22.23 -15.36
C GLU A 148 9.90 -21.18 -16.36
N GLY A 149 11.21 -20.98 -16.42
CA GLY A 149 11.79 -19.83 -17.10
C GLY A 149 11.32 -18.52 -16.43
N THR A 150 10.59 -17.70 -17.17
CA THR A 150 10.02 -16.43 -16.69
C THR A 150 8.55 -16.52 -16.32
N HIS A 151 7.96 -17.72 -16.37
CA HIS A 151 6.57 -17.98 -16.05
C HIS A 151 6.40 -18.56 -14.63
N CYS A 152 5.56 -17.97 -13.82
CA CYS A 152 5.23 -18.46 -12.48
C CYS A 152 4.06 -19.45 -12.57
N ARG A 153 4.31 -20.72 -12.20
CA ARG A 153 3.29 -21.78 -12.20
C ARG A 153 2.48 -21.82 -10.91
N GLY A 154 3.01 -21.26 -9.84
CA GLY A 154 2.37 -21.26 -8.54
C GLY A 154 3.28 -20.78 -7.43
N VAL A 155 2.81 -20.92 -6.20
CA VAL A 155 3.50 -20.43 -5.00
C VAL A 155 3.58 -21.54 -3.93
N ILE A 156 4.76 -21.70 -3.34
CA ILE A 156 4.94 -22.49 -2.13
C ILE A 156 4.63 -21.60 -0.92
N CYS A 157 3.78 -22.09 -0.06
CA CYS A 157 3.36 -21.41 1.15
C CYS A 157 3.75 -22.19 2.40
N ASP A 158 4.08 -21.48 3.48
CA ASP A 158 4.27 -22.03 4.82
C ASP A 158 3.16 -21.55 5.74
N SER A 159 2.50 -22.50 6.39
CA SER A 159 1.39 -22.25 7.29
C SER A 159 1.41 -23.25 8.45
N LYS A 160 0.41 -23.18 9.32
CA LYS A 160 0.23 -24.17 10.39
C LYS A 160 0.08 -25.60 9.86
N SER A 161 -0.34 -25.77 8.61
CA SER A 161 -0.40 -27.08 7.93
C SER A 161 0.96 -27.57 7.41
N GLY A 162 2.01 -26.74 7.52
CA GLY A 162 3.33 -26.95 6.93
C GLY A 162 3.41 -26.36 5.53
N LEU A 163 4.35 -26.89 4.72
CA LEU A 163 4.52 -26.41 3.34
C LEU A 163 3.45 -27.00 2.43
N GLU A 164 2.83 -26.14 1.62
CA GLU A 164 1.80 -26.48 0.64
C GLU A 164 2.04 -25.70 -0.67
N TYR A 165 1.65 -26.29 -1.80
CA TYR A 165 1.78 -25.68 -3.13
C TYR A 165 0.41 -25.29 -3.68
N TYR A 166 0.30 -24.06 -4.19
CA TYR A 166 -0.87 -23.52 -4.84
C TYR A 166 -0.52 -23.08 -6.27
N GLY A 167 -1.13 -23.71 -7.28
CA GLY A 167 -0.94 -23.36 -8.69
C GLY A 167 -1.71 -22.08 -9.06
N CYS A 168 -1.14 -21.27 -9.97
CA CYS A 168 -1.81 -20.10 -10.53
C CYS A 168 -1.51 -19.90 -12.01
N ARG A 169 -2.35 -19.10 -12.67
CA ARG A 169 -2.14 -18.61 -14.03
C ARG A 169 -1.56 -17.18 -14.03
N VAL A 170 -1.89 -16.37 -13.00
CA VAL A 170 -1.35 -15.03 -12.78
C VAL A 170 -0.96 -14.89 -11.31
N LEU A 171 0.22 -14.33 -11.04
CA LEU A 171 0.69 -13.95 -9.72
C LEU A 171 0.72 -12.43 -9.59
N ILE A 172 0.02 -11.89 -8.58
CA ILE A 172 0.08 -10.47 -8.23
C ILE A 172 0.86 -10.33 -6.93
N ASP A 173 2.04 -9.72 -6.98
CA ASP A 173 2.87 -9.45 -5.81
C ASP A 173 2.48 -8.11 -5.18
N THR A 174 1.83 -8.17 -4.03
CA THR A 174 1.47 -7.03 -3.18
C THR A 174 2.05 -7.18 -1.77
N THR A 175 3.15 -7.91 -1.62
CA THR A 175 3.86 -8.09 -0.34
C THR A 175 4.35 -6.75 0.23
N GLY A 176 4.41 -5.71 -0.61
CA GLY A 176 4.88 -4.36 -0.28
C GLY A 176 6.39 -4.20 -0.37
N ASP A 177 7.12 -5.31 -0.45
CA ASP A 177 8.58 -5.36 -0.51
C ASP A 177 9.09 -6.16 -1.73
N ALA A 178 8.19 -6.42 -2.72
CA ALA A 178 8.46 -7.21 -3.92
C ALA A 178 9.05 -8.60 -3.62
N ASP A 179 8.60 -9.25 -2.55
CA ASP A 179 9.20 -10.49 -2.07
C ASP A 179 9.10 -11.63 -3.09
N MET A 180 7.95 -11.78 -3.75
CA MET A 180 7.76 -12.81 -4.75
C MET A 180 8.53 -12.49 -6.03
N LEU A 181 8.48 -11.25 -6.50
CA LEU A 181 9.23 -10.81 -7.67
C LEU A 181 10.73 -11.04 -7.47
N ARG A 182 11.27 -10.61 -6.34
CA ARG A 182 12.69 -10.76 -6.01
C ARG A 182 13.11 -12.23 -5.96
N ARG A 183 12.29 -13.08 -5.34
CA ARG A 183 12.54 -14.52 -5.25
C ARG A 183 12.37 -15.25 -6.58
N ALA A 184 11.57 -14.69 -7.49
CA ALA A 184 11.43 -15.14 -8.87
C ALA A 184 12.59 -14.71 -9.78
N GLY A 185 13.53 -13.89 -9.29
CA GLY A 185 14.60 -13.33 -10.10
C GLY A 185 14.18 -12.18 -11.02
N VAL A 186 12.98 -11.61 -10.81
CA VAL A 186 12.57 -10.38 -11.51
C VAL A 186 13.48 -9.23 -11.07
N PRO A 187 13.98 -8.38 -11.96
CA PRO A 187 14.77 -7.22 -11.59
C PRO A 187 14.04 -6.32 -10.60
N THR A 188 14.72 -5.96 -9.51
CA THR A 188 14.18 -5.12 -8.45
C THR A 188 15.21 -4.11 -7.96
N VAL A 189 14.74 -3.01 -7.38
CA VAL A 189 15.56 -1.94 -6.82
C VAL A 189 15.32 -1.83 -5.32
N ALA A 190 16.41 -1.91 -4.55
CA ALA A 190 16.37 -1.76 -3.10
C ALA A 190 16.36 -0.27 -2.70
N GLY A 191 15.54 0.06 -1.73
CA GLY A 191 15.46 1.38 -1.13
C GLY A 191 16.12 1.46 0.25
N LYS A 192 15.72 2.46 1.02
CA LYS A 192 16.23 2.70 2.38
C LYS A 192 15.13 3.26 3.27
N ASN A 193 15.09 2.77 4.49
CA ASN A 193 14.12 3.20 5.49
C ASN A 193 14.81 3.96 6.63
N TYR A 194 14.12 4.97 7.13
CA TYR A 194 14.56 5.81 8.24
C TYR A 194 14.01 5.31 9.58
N PHE A 195 14.59 5.80 10.67
CA PHE A 195 14.18 5.51 12.04
C PHE A 195 12.78 6.10 12.31
N THR A 196 11.74 5.33 12.06
CA THR A 196 10.32 5.75 12.16
C THR A 196 9.45 4.61 12.67
N TYR A 197 8.69 4.84 13.75
CA TYR A 197 7.76 3.84 14.30
C TYR A 197 6.76 4.54 15.21
N CYS A 198 5.45 4.42 14.94
CA CYS A 198 4.44 5.16 15.66
C CYS A 198 3.28 4.28 16.11
N GLY A 199 3.14 4.12 17.42
CA GLY A 199 2.00 3.50 18.08
C GLY A 199 1.02 4.51 18.65
N LYS A 200 0.10 4.01 19.48
CA LYS A 200 -0.90 4.80 20.18
C LYS A 200 -0.84 4.50 21.68
N LYS A 201 -0.80 5.54 22.50
CA LYS A 201 -1.02 5.47 23.96
C LYS A 201 -2.33 6.14 24.33
N ILE A 202 -2.86 5.74 25.48
CA ILE A 202 -3.97 6.41 26.16
C ILE A 202 -3.48 6.92 27.51
N THR A 203 -4.06 8.02 27.97
CA THR A 203 -3.82 8.58 29.32
C THR A 203 -5.14 8.89 29.97
N LEU A 204 -5.17 9.02 31.29
CA LEU A 204 -6.39 9.45 32.01
C LEU A 204 -6.90 10.80 31.49
N GLU A 205 -5.97 11.73 31.16
CA GLU A 205 -6.31 13.03 30.57
C GLU A 205 -6.92 12.89 29.19
N SER A 206 -6.32 12.09 28.31
CA SER A 206 -6.85 11.87 26.94
C SER A 206 -8.20 11.15 26.95
N CYS A 207 -8.42 10.21 27.88
CA CYS A 207 -9.71 9.56 28.10
C CYS A 207 -10.77 10.55 28.57
N LYS A 208 -10.43 11.44 29.52
CA LYS A 208 -11.31 12.51 29.97
C LYS A 208 -11.69 13.42 28.79
N LYS A 209 -10.72 13.86 28.01
CA LYS A 209 -10.97 14.67 26.80
C LYS A 209 -11.87 13.96 25.79
N ALA A 210 -11.70 12.66 25.58
CA ALA A 210 -12.55 11.87 24.70
C ALA A 210 -14.00 11.84 25.18
N ALA A 211 -14.22 11.63 26.49
CA ALA A 211 -15.55 11.66 27.11
C ALA A 211 -16.21 13.05 27.02
N GLU A 212 -15.46 14.11 27.29
CA GLU A 212 -15.95 15.49 27.21
C GLU A 212 -16.34 15.92 25.81
N THR A 213 -15.61 15.45 24.80
CA THR A 213 -15.86 15.80 23.38
C THR A 213 -16.80 14.83 22.67
N GLY A 214 -17.16 13.70 23.29
CA GLY A 214 -17.94 12.63 22.65
C GLY A 214 -17.20 11.97 21.48
N ASN A 215 -15.86 12.09 21.40
CA ASN A 215 -15.08 11.57 20.30
C ASN A 215 -13.93 10.67 20.81
N ILE A 216 -14.10 9.36 20.65
CA ILE A 216 -13.15 8.35 21.12
C ILE A 216 -11.75 8.51 20.51
N ARG A 217 -11.62 9.10 19.32
CA ARG A 217 -10.33 9.39 18.70
C ARG A 217 -9.41 10.20 19.62
N ASN A 218 -9.98 11.11 20.41
CA ASN A 218 -9.23 11.97 21.32
C ASN A 218 -8.58 11.22 22.49
N ALA A 219 -8.97 9.95 22.73
CA ALA A 219 -8.29 9.09 23.70
C ALA A 219 -6.91 8.62 23.20
N PHE A 220 -6.71 8.51 21.86
CA PHE A 220 -5.50 7.98 21.29
C PHE A 220 -4.47 9.07 21.01
N MET A 221 -3.35 9.01 21.72
CA MET A 221 -2.20 9.88 21.54
C MET A 221 -1.05 9.12 20.88
N PRO A 222 -0.21 9.77 20.07
CA PRO A 222 0.96 9.10 19.49
C PRO A 222 1.94 8.70 20.60
N VAL A 223 2.49 7.48 20.49
CA VAL A 223 3.72 7.07 21.16
C VAL A 223 4.70 6.65 20.08
N LYS A 224 5.89 7.23 20.09
CA LYS A 224 6.85 7.09 19.01
C LYS A 224 8.07 6.29 19.46
N GLY A 225 8.53 5.40 18.58
CA GLY A 225 9.91 4.97 18.53
C GLY A 225 10.72 6.06 17.84
N GLY A 226 11.23 5.78 16.65
CA GLY A 226 11.75 6.83 15.78
C GLY A 226 10.64 7.76 15.27
N SER A 227 11.01 8.98 14.89
CA SER A 227 10.08 9.99 14.36
C SER A 227 10.62 10.72 13.13
N ILE A 228 11.58 10.10 12.44
CA ILE A 228 12.21 10.69 11.26
C ILE A 228 11.18 10.77 10.13
N ASN A 229 11.11 11.91 9.46
CA ASN A 229 10.21 12.13 8.34
C ASN A 229 10.63 11.36 7.08
N LEU A 230 9.88 11.52 6.00
CA LEU A 230 10.16 10.84 4.73
C LEU A 230 11.43 11.33 4.03
N TYR A 231 11.90 12.54 4.36
CA TYR A 231 13.15 13.12 3.81
C TYR A 231 14.40 12.69 4.58
N GLY A 232 14.24 12.08 5.75
CA GLY A 232 15.34 11.68 6.62
C GLY A 232 15.86 12.82 7.50
N ASP A 233 15.11 13.91 7.61
CA ASP A 233 15.51 15.04 8.42
C ASP A 233 15.61 14.65 9.90
N GLY A 234 16.77 14.95 10.50
CA GLY A 234 17.05 14.62 11.89
C GLY A 234 17.44 13.16 12.14
N GLN A 235 17.69 12.34 11.09
CA GLN A 235 18.25 10.99 11.28
C GLN A 235 19.61 11.10 11.99
N PRO A 236 19.79 10.48 13.19
CA PRO A 236 21.07 10.51 13.87
C PRO A 236 22.17 9.91 12.98
N PRO A 237 23.38 10.49 12.91
CA PRO A 237 24.44 10.01 12.03
C PRO A 237 24.84 8.56 12.26
N GLU A 238 24.77 8.09 13.52
CA GLU A 238 25.08 6.72 13.93
C GLU A 238 23.92 5.75 13.70
N MET A 239 22.73 6.26 13.36
CA MET A 239 21.56 5.42 13.10
C MET A 239 21.61 4.88 11.67
N PRO A 240 21.59 3.56 11.45
CA PRO A 240 21.59 3.00 10.11
C PRO A 240 20.34 3.40 9.30
N ARG A 241 20.46 3.30 7.99
CA ARG A 241 19.32 3.31 7.07
C ARG A 241 19.12 1.88 6.59
N TRP A 242 18.03 1.26 6.99
CA TRP A 242 17.73 -0.13 6.69
C TRP A 242 17.16 -0.30 5.31
N SER A 243 17.63 -1.27 4.55
CA SER A 243 16.92 -1.70 3.33
C SER A 243 15.62 -2.42 3.70
N GLY A 244 15.62 -3.16 4.79
CA GLY A 244 14.51 -3.99 5.24
C GLY A 244 14.39 -5.31 4.48
N LEU A 245 15.45 -5.73 3.77
CA LEU A 245 15.46 -6.92 2.93
C LEU A 245 16.01 -8.16 3.65
N THR A 246 16.69 -7.99 4.77
CA THR A 246 17.21 -9.09 5.56
C THR A 246 16.55 -9.16 6.94
N VAL A 247 16.51 -10.35 7.52
CA VAL A 247 15.92 -10.56 8.85
C VAL A 247 16.69 -9.81 9.94
N GLU A 248 18.00 -9.66 9.78
CA GLU A 248 18.88 -8.92 10.69
C GLU A 248 18.54 -7.43 10.70
N GLU A 249 18.35 -6.82 9.52
CA GLU A 249 17.96 -5.42 9.40
C GLU A 249 16.55 -5.15 9.98
N VAL A 250 15.60 -6.02 9.67
CA VAL A 250 14.23 -5.93 10.22
C VAL A 250 14.26 -6.05 11.74
N THR A 251 15.06 -6.98 12.28
CA THR A 251 15.18 -7.22 13.72
C THR A 251 15.83 -6.02 14.42
N ASP A 252 16.95 -5.51 13.89
CA ASP A 252 17.64 -4.33 14.45
C ASP A 252 16.71 -3.10 14.45
N TYR A 253 16.01 -2.86 13.33
CA TYR A 253 15.04 -1.78 13.21
C TYR A 253 13.93 -1.88 14.28
N LEU A 254 13.32 -3.05 14.44
CA LEU A 254 12.25 -3.25 15.41
C LEU A 254 12.73 -3.09 16.85
N ILE A 255 13.87 -3.69 17.21
CA ILE A 255 14.42 -3.59 18.56
C ILE A 255 14.70 -2.14 18.93
N ARG A 256 15.36 -1.37 18.06
CA ARG A 256 15.66 0.05 18.33
C ARG A 256 14.41 0.88 18.51
N ASN A 257 13.42 0.70 17.61
CA ASN A 257 12.18 1.45 17.67
C ASN A 257 11.34 1.09 18.91
N GLN A 258 11.24 -0.19 19.27
CA GLN A 258 10.51 -0.63 20.46
C GLN A 258 11.18 -0.14 21.75
N ARG A 259 12.51 -0.15 21.82
CA ARG A 259 13.25 0.44 22.94
C ARG A 259 12.98 1.93 23.08
N ALA A 260 13.08 2.70 22.01
CA ALA A 260 12.78 4.13 22.03
C ALA A 260 11.33 4.42 22.43
N MET A 261 10.39 3.57 21.99
CA MET A 261 8.97 3.69 22.41
C MET A 261 8.79 3.42 23.92
N LEU A 262 9.48 2.41 24.45
CA LEU A 262 9.47 2.12 25.88
C LEU A 262 10.11 3.26 26.70
N ASP A 263 11.23 3.81 26.22
CA ASP A 263 11.90 4.96 26.86
C ASP A 263 10.95 6.19 26.92
N GLY A 264 10.17 6.40 25.88
CA GLY A 264 9.18 7.48 25.81
C GLY A 264 8.04 7.39 26.84
N VAL A 265 7.88 6.25 27.51
CA VAL A 265 6.85 6.08 28.56
C VAL A 265 7.43 5.87 29.97
N ARG A 266 8.73 5.66 30.11
CA ARG A 266 9.35 5.39 31.43
C ARG A 266 9.22 6.53 32.42
N GLY A 267 9.18 7.78 31.96
CA GLY A 267 9.04 8.97 32.79
C GLY A 267 7.61 9.28 33.21
N ASP A 268 6.61 8.65 32.59
CA ASP A 268 5.20 8.89 32.88
C ASP A 268 4.78 8.14 34.17
N GLU A 269 3.82 8.70 34.91
CA GLU A 269 3.23 8.01 36.08
C GLU A 269 2.52 6.72 35.59
N ARG A 270 2.90 5.58 36.18
CA ARG A 270 2.55 4.23 35.65
C ARG A 270 1.05 3.92 35.62
N ARG A 271 0.24 4.57 36.50
CA ARG A 271 -1.21 4.36 36.56
C ARG A 271 -1.99 5.35 35.73
N SER A 272 -1.33 6.36 35.16
CA SER A 272 -1.98 7.43 34.38
C SER A 272 -2.03 7.15 32.87
N ARG A 273 -1.35 6.10 32.40
CA ARG A 273 -1.24 5.81 30.97
C ARG A 273 -1.07 4.31 30.67
N ASP A 274 -1.39 3.94 29.41
CA ASP A 274 -1.03 2.64 28.86
C ASP A 274 -0.75 2.77 27.36
N ILE A 275 0.01 1.82 26.78
CA ILE A 275 0.17 1.69 25.35
C ILE A 275 -1.02 0.90 24.81
N ALA A 276 -1.90 1.59 24.08
CA ALA A 276 -3.11 0.97 23.54
C ALA A 276 -2.82 0.13 22.28
N MET A 277 -1.90 0.58 21.43
CA MET A 277 -1.56 -0.11 20.18
C MET A 277 -0.09 0.12 19.82
N ILE A 278 0.58 -0.95 19.40
CA ILE A 278 1.90 -0.90 18.76
C ILE A 278 1.76 -1.45 17.34
N PRO A 279 2.54 -0.94 16.38
CA PRO A 279 2.55 -1.56 15.06
C PRO A 279 2.99 -3.03 15.14
N MET A 280 2.28 -3.91 14.46
CA MET A 280 2.60 -5.34 14.39
C MET A 280 3.42 -5.69 13.14
N MET A 281 3.93 -4.67 12.47
CA MET A 281 4.84 -4.80 11.34
C MET A 281 5.76 -3.58 11.27
N PRO A 282 6.93 -3.69 10.61
CA PRO A 282 7.81 -2.54 10.39
C PRO A 282 7.08 -1.42 9.64
N ASN A 283 7.27 -0.16 10.05
CA ASN A 283 6.74 1.00 9.34
C ASN A 283 7.65 1.39 8.15
N PHE A 284 8.06 0.41 7.37
CA PHE A 284 8.91 0.62 6.20
C PHE A 284 8.17 1.39 5.11
N ARG A 285 8.85 2.37 4.52
CA ARG A 285 8.33 3.23 3.46
C ARG A 285 8.81 2.79 2.08
N THR A 286 10.12 2.57 1.94
CA THR A 286 10.81 2.35 0.67
C THR A 286 11.82 1.20 0.84
N THR A 287 11.32 -0.04 0.79
CA THR A 287 12.13 -1.25 0.99
C THR A 287 12.66 -1.79 -0.33
N CYS A 288 11.74 -2.19 -1.21
CA CYS A 288 12.06 -2.75 -2.52
C CYS A 288 10.89 -2.57 -3.47
N HIS A 289 11.20 -2.26 -4.72
CA HIS A 289 10.21 -2.16 -5.79
C HIS A 289 10.68 -2.89 -7.05
N LEU A 290 9.76 -3.18 -7.95
CA LEU A 290 10.04 -3.67 -9.29
C LEU A 290 10.95 -2.69 -10.04
N ASP A 291 11.96 -3.19 -10.76
CA ASP A 291 12.57 -2.45 -11.86
C ASP A 291 11.67 -2.61 -13.10
N GLY A 292 10.62 -1.83 -13.15
CA GLY A 292 9.56 -1.90 -14.16
C GLY A 292 10.00 -1.38 -15.52
N ASP A 293 9.13 -1.57 -16.53
CA ASP A 293 9.38 -1.03 -17.87
C ASP A 293 9.30 0.51 -17.90
N TYR A 294 8.78 1.10 -16.84
CA TYR A 294 8.84 2.53 -16.52
C TYR A 294 9.05 2.73 -15.03
N THR A 295 9.85 3.74 -14.65
CA THR A 295 10.03 4.15 -13.25
C THR A 295 9.37 5.49 -13.04
N PHE A 296 8.30 5.51 -12.23
CA PHE A 296 7.56 6.72 -11.88
C PHE A 296 8.42 7.68 -11.04
N ARG A 297 8.40 8.96 -11.39
CA ARG A 297 9.22 10.00 -10.76
C ARG A 297 8.41 11.24 -10.44
N PHE A 298 8.94 12.06 -9.56
CA PHE A 298 8.34 13.36 -9.24
C PHE A 298 8.30 14.29 -10.47
N GLU A 299 9.25 14.17 -11.35
CA GLU A 299 9.36 14.92 -12.60
C GLU A 299 8.26 14.56 -13.63
N ASP A 300 7.50 13.50 -13.40
CA ASP A 300 6.30 13.16 -14.17
C ASP A 300 5.07 14.01 -13.84
N CYS A 301 5.22 14.98 -12.94
CA CYS A 301 4.17 15.94 -12.59
C CYS A 301 3.65 16.65 -13.85
N TYR A 302 2.31 16.69 -14.00
CA TYR A 302 1.58 17.27 -15.13
C TYR A 302 1.80 16.57 -16.49
N ARG A 303 2.38 15.39 -16.46
CA ARG A 303 2.55 14.58 -17.66
C ARG A 303 1.38 13.61 -17.85
N HIS A 304 0.85 13.57 -19.08
CA HIS A 304 -0.09 12.54 -19.50
C HIS A 304 0.66 11.34 -20.08
N PHE A 305 0.11 10.16 -19.83
CA PHE A 305 0.65 8.90 -20.34
C PHE A 305 -0.44 8.12 -21.09
N ASP A 306 -0.15 7.67 -22.30
CA ASP A 306 -1.08 6.86 -23.09
C ASP A 306 -1.46 5.55 -22.38
N ASP A 307 -0.57 5.03 -21.53
CA ASP A 307 -0.76 3.83 -20.72
C ASP A 307 -1.09 4.13 -19.24
N SER A 308 -1.66 5.30 -18.97
CA SER A 308 -2.11 5.64 -17.61
C SER A 308 -3.15 4.65 -17.10
N VAL A 309 -3.01 4.21 -15.85
CA VAL A 309 -3.99 3.36 -15.15
C VAL A 309 -4.74 4.11 -14.06
N CYS A 310 -4.29 5.29 -13.67
CA CYS A 310 -5.02 6.19 -12.78
C CYS A 310 -4.34 7.56 -12.72
N ALA A 311 -5.15 8.60 -12.54
CA ALA A 311 -4.70 9.91 -12.08
C ALA A 311 -4.59 9.91 -10.56
N ILE A 312 -3.53 10.56 -10.05
CA ILE A 312 -3.28 10.76 -8.63
C ILE A 312 -2.77 12.17 -8.36
N ASN A 313 -2.78 12.58 -7.11
CA ASN A 313 -2.24 13.87 -6.68
C ASN A 313 -1.16 13.69 -5.61
N SER A 314 -0.31 14.69 -5.46
CA SER A 314 0.59 14.73 -4.31
C SER A 314 -0.20 14.85 -3.00
N PHE A 315 0.17 14.04 -2.01
CA PHE A 315 -0.39 14.14 -0.68
C PHE A 315 0.18 15.36 0.09
N ASP A 316 1.36 15.83 -0.29
CA ASP A 316 2.13 16.87 0.38
C ASP A 316 1.94 18.24 -0.31
N HIS A 317 1.99 18.28 -1.64
CA HIS A 317 1.89 19.51 -2.43
C HIS A 317 0.50 19.66 -3.06
N ARG A 318 -0.03 20.89 -3.02
CA ARG A 318 -1.26 21.23 -3.76
C ARG A 318 -0.95 21.35 -5.25
N ASP A 319 -1.98 21.13 -6.05
CA ASP A 319 -1.94 21.27 -7.52
C ASP A 319 -0.95 20.33 -8.26
N HIS A 320 -0.21 19.48 -7.55
CA HIS A 320 0.68 18.51 -8.19
C HIS A 320 -0.11 17.26 -8.56
N LEU A 321 -0.33 17.09 -9.85
CA LEU A 321 -1.11 16.01 -10.45
C LEU A 321 -0.20 15.08 -11.25
N PHE A 322 -0.50 13.80 -11.21
CA PHE A 322 0.28 12.76 -11.87
C PHE A 322 -0.64 11.73 -12.49
N GLU A 323 -0.13 11.03 -13.48
CA GLU A 323 -0.70 9.81 -14.01
C GLU A 323 0.26 8.65 -13.79
N VAL A 324 -0.27 7.48 -13.47
CA VAL A 324 0.53 6.28 -13.20
C VAL A 324 0.53 5.40 -14.44
N PRO A 325 1.66 5.26 -15.16
CA PRO A 325 1.74 4.39 -16.32
C PRO A 325 1.63 2.91 -15.93
N TYR A 326 0.93 2.10 -16.74
CA TYR A 326 0.85 0.65 -16.57
C TYR A 326 2.21 -0.03 -16.44
N ARG A 327 3.18 0.45 -17.23
CA ARG A 327 4.57 -0.02 -17.25
C ARG A 327 5.30 0.08 -15.90
N THR A 328 4.75 0.79 -14.91
CA THR A 328 5.28 0.80 -13.54
C THR A 328 4.95 -0.47 -12.76
N LEU A 329 3.99 -1.28 -13.23
CA LEU A 329 3.48 -2.46 -12.56
C LEU A 329 4.01 -3.77 -13.12
N VAL A 330 4.63 -3.73 -14.30
CA VAL A 330 5.06 -4.91 -15.08
C VAL A 330 6.52 -4.83 -15.51
N ARG A 331 7.06 -6.01 -15.86
CA ARG A 331 8.37 -6.15 -16.48
C ARG A 331 8.23 -7.04 -17.71
N THR A 332 8.60 -6.51 -18.88
CA THR A 332 8.65 -7.28 -20.13
C THR A 332 9.52 -8.53 -19.98
N GLY A 333 9.00 -9.64 -20.46
CA GLY A 333 9.64 -10.96 -20.36
C GLY A 333 9.13 -11.82 -19.19
N TYR A 334 8.37 -11.27 -18.24
CA TYR A 334 7.71 -12.05 -17.18
C TYR A 334 6.21 -12.13 -17.46
N ASP A 335 5.78 -13.24 -18.05
CA ASP A 335 4.50 -13.36 -18.75
C ASP A 335 3.27 -13.21 -17.88
N ASN A 336 3.35 -13.58 -16.61
CA ASN A 336 2.20 -13.69 -15.72
C ASN A 336 2.44 -13.15 -14.30
N MET A 337 3.43 -12.27 -14.14
CA MET A 337 3.74 -11.63 -12.87
C MET A 337 3.54 -10.11 -12.97
N ILE A 338 2.82 -9.53 -12.01
CA ILE A 338 2.54 -8.10 -11.89
C ILE A 338 2.62 -7.68 -10.43
N THR A 339 2.92 -6.42 -10.17
CA THR A 339 2.95 -5.87 -8.82
C THR A 339 2.01 -4.68 -8.65
N ALA A 340 1.79 -4.24 -7.40
CA ALA A 340 1.05 -3.03 -7.09
C ALA A 340 1.41 -2.48 -5.70
N GLY A 341 0.99 -1.25 -5.44
CA GLY A 341 1.23 -0.58 -4.17
C GLY A 341 2.69 -0.14 -4.01
N ARG A 342 3.25 -0.37 -2.84
CA ARG A 342 4.61 0.09 -2.49
C ARG A 342 5.71 -0.52 -3.36
N SER A 343 5.49 -1.68 -3.92
CA SER A 343 6.44 -2.38 -4.81
C SER A 343 6.31 -2.04 -6.29
N ALA A 344 5.41 -1.14 -6.67
CA ALA A 344 5.38 -0.56 -8.01
C ALA A 344 6.65 0.26 -8.29
N SER A 345 7.10 0.25 -9.54
CA SER A 345 8.35 0.90 -9.96
C SER A 345 8.27 2.42 -9.82
N ALA A 346 9.05 2.97 -8.89
CA ALA A 346 9.11 4.41 -8.64
C ALA A 346 10.44 4.81 -7.99
N ASP A 347 10.84 6.07 -8.13
CA ASP A 347 12.09 6.60 -7.59
C ASP A 347 11.87 7.90 -6.81
N GLY A 348 12.74 8.15 -5.84
CA GLY A 348 12.80 9.37 -5.05
C GLY A 348 11.45 9.72 -4.40
N PHE A 349 11.03 10.99 -4.48
CA PHE A 349 9.75 11.42 -3.94
C PHE A 349 8.55 10.88 -4.75
N GLY A 350 8.73 10.49 -6.00
CA GLY A 350 7.72 9.76 -6.77
C GLY A 350 7.31 8.45 -6.07
N TRP A 351 8.28 7.74 -5.49
CA TRP A 351 7.97 6.53 -4.70
C TRP A 351 7.15 6.86 -3.46
N ASP A 352 7.45 7.96 -2.75
CA ASP A 352 6.66 8.41 -1.62
C ASP A 352 5.20 8.75 -2.01
N ILE A 353 4.99 9.34 -3.20
CA ILE A 353 3.65 9.63 -3.73
C ILE A 353 2.91 8.34 -4.08
N LEU A 354 3.55 7.40 -4.78
CA LEU A 354 2.90 6.20 -5.31
C LEU A 354 2.54 5.16 -4.22
N ARG A 355 3.31 5.10 -3.12
CA ARG A 355 3.16 4.08 -2.06
C ARG A 355 2.08 4.37 -1.02
N VAL A 356 1.53 5.60 -0.97
CA VAL A 356 0.52 5.95 0.04
C VAL A 356 -0.82 5.26 -0.24
N ILE A 357 -1.69 5.17 0.77
CA ILE A 357 -2.89 4.32 0.73
C ILE A 357 -3.73 4.48 -0.54
N PRO A 358 -4.16 5.69 -0.97
CA PRO A 358 -5.05 5.80 -2.14
C PRO A 358 -4.39 5.34 -3.45
N PRO A 359 -3.18 5.77 -3.86
CA PRO A 359 -2.50 5.24 -5.03
C PRO A 359 -2.21 3.74 -4.95
N ALA A 360 -1.87 3.22 -3.75
CA ALA A 360 -1.65 1.79 -3.58
C ALA A 360 -2.93 0.98 -3.87
N ILE A 361 -4.10 1.48 -3.48
CA ILE A 361 -5.40 0.86 -3.80
C ILE A 361 -5.64 0.91 -5.31
N LEU A 362 -5.44 2.05 -5.97
CA LEU A 362 -5.69 2.20 -7.40
C LEU A 362 -4.76 1.33 -8.26
N THR A 363 -3.47 1.26 -7.92
CA THR A 363 -2.53 0.36 -8.61
C THR A 363 -2.90 -1.11 -8.39
N GLY A 364 -3.38 -1.47 -7.18
CA GLY A 364 -3.94 -2.79 -6.90
C GLY A 364 -5.17 -3.08 -7.75
N GLN A 365 -6.10 -2.14 -7.85
CA GLN A 365 -7.27 -2.24 -8.71
C GLN A 365 -6.86 -2.47 -10.17
N ALA A 366 -5.91 -1.70 -10.68
CA ALA A 366 -5.38 -1.85 -12.04
C ALA A 366 -4.72 -3.22 -12.27
N ALA A 367 -3.94 -3.72 -11.32
CA ALA A 367 -3.31 -5.04 -11.41
C ALA A 367 -4.35 -6.17 -11.46
N GLY A 368 -5.43 -6.07 -10.69
CA GLY A 368 -6.53 -7.04 -10.72
C GLY A 368 -7.31 -7.01 -12.04
N GLU A 369 -7.61 -5.81 -12.57
CA GLU A 369 -8.25 -5.65 -13.89
C GLU A 369 -7.36 -6.23 -15.00
N ALA A 370 -6.05 -5.92 -15.00
CA ALA A 370 -5.08 -6.44 -15.95
C ALA A 370 -4.98 -7.98 -15.90
N ALA A 371 -4.98 -8.57 -14.71
CA ALA A 371 -5.00 -10.02 -14.55
C ALA A 371 -6.25 -10.64 -15.20
N GLY A 372 -7.43 -10.06 -14.99
CA GLY A 372 -8.67 -10.49 -15.63
C GLY A 372 -8.63 -10.39 -17.16
N ILE A 373 -8.01 -9.35 -17.72
CA ILE A 373 -7.83 -9.18 -19.17
C ILE A 373 -6.86 -10.22 -19.71
N SER A 374 -5.69 -10.38 -19.10
CA SER A 374 -4.68 -11.38 -19.47
C SER A 374 -5.27 -12.80 -19.50
N LEU A 375 -6.03 -13.18 -18.47
CA LEU A 375 -6.69 -14.49 -18.40
C LEU A 375 -7.66 -14.75 -19.55
N ARG A 376 -8.42 -13.74 -19.98
CA ARG A 376 -9.40 -13.87 -21.08
C ARG A 376 -8.75 -13.85 -22.47
N SER A 377 -7.78 -12.99 -22.68
CA SER A 377 -7.11 -12.82 -23.97
C SER A 377 -6.03 -13.87 -24.23
N GLY A 378 -5.44 -14.43 -23.15
CA GLY A 378 -4.23 -15.25 -23.21
C GLY A 378 -2.96 -14.43 -23.47
N ALA A 379 -3.03 -13.11 -23.50
CA ALA A 379 -1.87 -12.25 -23.67
C ALA A 379 -1.00 -12.24 -22.41
N PRO A 380 0.33 -12.12 -22.54
CA PRO A 380 1.21 -11.88 -21.40
C PRO A 380 0.77 -10.63 -20.62
N ILE A 381 0.95 -10.66 -19.29
CA ILE A 381 0.47 -9.58 -18.40
C ILE A 381 1.11 -8.23 -18.77
N TYR A 382 2.36 -8.20 -19.21
CA TYR A 382 3.04 -6.98 -19.65
C TYR A 382 2.54 -6.44 -21.00
N ALA A 383 1.76 -7.23 -21.74
CA ALA A 383 1.25 -6.92 -23.09
C ALA A 383 -0.28 -6.90 -23.16
N VAL A 384 -0.96 -6.68 -22.04
CA VAL A 384 -2.43 -6.51 -22.03
C VAL A 384 -2.81 -5.30 -22.87
N ASP A 385 -4.00 -5.37 -23.49
CA ASP A 385 -4.57 -4.26 -24.25
C ASP A 385 -4.89 -3.07 -23.32
N VAL A 386 -4.04 -2.04 -23.34
CA VAL A 386 -4.15 -0.88 -22.47
C VAL A 386 -5.48 -0.12 -22.65
N PRO A 387 -5.97 0.13 -23.88
CA PRO A 387 -7.30 0.74 -24.05
C PRO A 387 -8.43 -0.03 -23.38
N THR A 388 -8.41 -1.36 -23.46
CA THR A 388 -9.39 -2.20 -22.75
C THR A 388 -9.21 -2.07 -21.23
N LEU A 389 -7.98 -2.02 -20.72
CA LEU A 389 -7.71 -1.83 -19.29
C LEU A 389 -8.23 -0.48 -18.81
N GLN A 390 -7.96 0.59 -19.54
CA GLN A 390 -8.43 1.94 -19.24
C GLN A 390 -9.97 2.00 -19.22
N SER A 391 -10.64 1.47 -20.25
CA SER A 391 -12.11 1.42 -20.29
C SER A 391 -12.69 0.70 -19.07
N ARG A 392 -12.09 -0.42 -18.63
CA ARG A 392 -12.54 -1.15 -17.43
C ARG A 392 -12.34 -0.36 -16.14
N LEU A 393 -11.23 0.35 -16.05
CA LEU A 393 -10.94 1.20 -14.89
C LEU A 393 -11.90 2.40 -14.84
N GLU A 394 -12.22 3.02 -15.98
CA GLU A 394 -13.22 4.09 -16.07
C GLU A 394 -14.62 3.61 -15.72
N GLU A 395 -15.04 2.43 -16.20
CA GLU A 395 -16.29 1.77 -15.79
C GLU A 395 -16.35 1.53 -14.27
N ALA A 396 -15.19 1.33 -13.64
CA ALA A 396 -15.03 1.19 -12.20
C ALA A 396 -14.82 2.54 -11.47
N ASN A 397 -15.13 3.66 -12.14
CA ASN A 397 -15.02 5.02 -11.63
C ASN A 397 -13.59 5.43 -11.25
N VAL A 398 -12.58 5.00 -12.00
CA VAL A 398 -11.20 5.48 -11.85
C VAL A 398 -10.96 6.61 -12.84
N MET A 399 -10.44 7.74 -12.40
CA MET A 399 -9.96 8.80 -13.28
C MET A 399 -8.63 8.35 -13.88
N ILE A 400 -8.57 8.13 -15.18
CA ILE A 400 -7.36 7.71 -15.90
C ILE A 400 -6.46 8.90 -16.20
N HIS A 401 -7.06 9.98 -16.71
CA HIS A 401 -6.37 11.22 -17.03
C HIS A 401 -6.97 12.37 -16.22
N PHE A 402 -6.14 13.21 -15.63
CA PHE A 402 -6.61 14.44 -15.02
C PHE A 402 -6.90 15.49 -16.11
N PRO A 403 -7.96 16.31 -15.97
CA PRO A 403 -8.24 17.37 -16.95
C PRO A 403 -7.17 18.47 -16.97
N ASP A 404 -6.80 18.93 -18.16
CA ASP A 404 -5.87 20.07 -18.32
C ASP A 404 -6.33 21.34 -17.60
N SER A 405 -7.65 21.52 -17.44
CA SER A 405 -8.23 22.62 -16.69
C SER A 405 -7.91 22.63 -15.20
N TYR A 406 -7.36 21.52 -14.66
CA TYR A 406 -6.93 21.42 -13.26
C TYR A 406 -5.46 21.81 -13.07
N LEU A 407 -4.74 22.04 -14.17
CA LEU A 407 -3.33 22.42 -14.13
C LEU A 407 -3.18 23.88 -13.70
N PRO A 408 -2.17 24.22 -12.91
CA PRO A 408 -1.86 25.61 -12.59
C PRO A 408 -1.32 26.34 -13.85
N GLU A 409 -1.53 27.66 -13.91
CA GLU A 409 -0.98 28.49 -14.99
C GLU A 409 0.56 28.42 -15.03
N ASP A 410 1.19 28.41 -13.85
CA ASP A 410 2.64 28.23 -13.71
C ASP A 410 3.00 26.79 -13.39
N LYS A 411 3.35 26.00 -14.41
CA LYS A 411 3.79 24.60 -14.26
C LYS A 411 5.17 24.45 -13.61
N THR A 412 5.93 25.54 -13.45
CA THR A 412 7.26 25.48 -12.78
C THR A 412 7.14 25.30 -11.27
N VAL A 413 5.96 25.46 -10.70
CA VAL A 413 5.66 25.17 -9.28
C VAL A 413 6.06 23.74 -8.91
N CYS A 414 5.92 22.79 -9.83
CA CYS A 414 6.31 21.39 -9.63
C CYS A 414 7.82 21.22 -9.33
N LEU A 415 8.67 22.10 -9.81
CA LEU A 415 10.13 22.01 -9.61
C LEU A 415 10.57 22.48 -8.22
N ARG A 416 9.69 23.12 -7.43
CA ARG A 416 9.98 23.64 -6.09
C ARG A 416 9.73 22.57 -5.03
N ARG A 417 10.63 21.60 -4.93
CA ARG A 417 10.56 20.41 -4.06
C ARG A 417 10.39 20.66 -2.54
N ARG A 418 10.40 21.89 -2.03
CA ARG A 418 10.50 22.17 -0.58
C ARG A 418 9.56 23.22 -0.02
N GLU A 419 8.60 23.70 -0.76
CA GLU A 419 7.51 24.50 -0.18
C GLU A 419 6.33 23.57 0.18
N ALA A 420 6.62 22.57 0.98
CA ALA A 420 5.63 21.64 1.49
C ALA A 420 4.68 22.40 2.41
N ASP A 421 3.38 22.28 2.15
CA ASP A 421 2.36 22.53 3.17
C ASP A 421 2.54 21.41 4.21
N PRO A 422 3.15 21.65 5.39
CA PRO A 422 3.49 20.57 6.30
C PRO A 422 2.21 19.84 6.68
N LEU A 423 2.17 18.54 6.41
CA LEU A 423 1.16 17.68 6.99
C LEU A 423 1.32 17.80 8.51
N HIS A 424 0.56 18.67 9.14
CA HIS A 424 0.37 18.65 10.58
C HIS A 424 -0.35 17.33 10.91
N ILE A 425 0.45 16.25 11.09
CA ILE A 425 0.01 14.95 11.58
C ILE A 425 -0.12 15.02 13.10
#